data_7146b5d344eeee5928f212fa73cc3947
#
_entry.id   7146b5d344eeee5928f212fa73cc3947
#
_cell.length_a   1.000
_cell.length_b   1.000
_cell.length_c   1.000
_cell.angle_alpha   90.00
_cell.angle_beta   90.00
_cell.angle_gamma   90.00
#
_symmetry.space_group_name_H-M   'P 1'
#
loop_
_entity.id
_entity.type
_entity.pdbx_description
1 polymer ?
#
loop_
_entity_poly.entity_id
_entity_poly.type
_entity_poly.pdbx_seq_one_letter_code
_entity_poly.pdbx_strand_id
1 'polypeptide(L)'
;MDHSINIYKDVITSELCDELIALHKKEKEYTEKEVYGEGANVGCYSLELDDYPEYDKKVFDVVEGIIDRVLEDHIYFPDNLDYESYAIREHYGGTALHTDGFFDKVSKRRILSIIIALSDDYNGGVFNFPEQSYQVKLKKGEAITFPPNYFYPHEVSSPSNGKRYTINLWVLIGQEPL
;
A
#
# COMPACT_ATOMS: atom_id res chain seq x y z
N MET A 1 -18.20 13.82 -0.19
CA MET A 1 -17.15 12.82 -0.55
C MET A 1 -15.90 13.30 0.17
N ASP A 2 -15.24 12.44 0.93
CA ASP A 2 -14.00 12.81 1.61
C ASP A 2 -12.90 12.92 0.55
N HIS A 3 -12.33 14.12 0.37
CA HIS A 3 -11.28 14.37 -0.63
C HIS A 3 -9.91 13.88 -0.22
N SER A 4 -9.79 13.22 0.94
CA SER A 4 -8.51 12.73 1.46
C SER A 4 -8.24 11.25 1.13
N ILE A 5 -9.27 10.52 0.65
CA ILE A 5 -9.12 9.16 0.12
C ILE A 5 -9.22 9.23 -1.39
N ASN A 6 -8.11 9.00 -2.09
CA ASN A 6 -8.04 9.13 -3.54
C ASN A 6 -7.70 7.80 -4.21
N ILE A 7 -8.27 7.56 -5.39
CA ILE A 7 -7.95 6.43 -6.25
C ILE A 7 -7.28 6.99 -7.51
N TYR A 8 -6.02 6.64 -7.68
CA TYR A 8 -5.25 6.95 -8.89
C TYR A 8 -5.25 5.75 -9.82
N LYS A 9 -5.71 5.96 -11.05
CA LYS A 9 -5.78 4.92 -12.08
C LYS A 9 -4.53 4.92 -12.93
N ASP A 10 -4.22 3.75 -13.49
CA ASP A 10 -3.13 3.56 -14.44
C ASP A 10 -1.78 4.08 -13.92
N VAL A 11 -1.51 3.83 -12.61
CA VAL A 11 -0.26 4.27 -11.97
C VAL A 11 0.90 3.34 -12.29
N ILE A 12 0.61 2.08 -12.60
CA ILE A 12 1.59 1.04 -12.92
C ILE A 12 1.06 0.21 -14.09
N THR A 13 1.94 -0.19 -15.01
CA THR A 13 1.54 -0.99 -16.17
C THR A 13 1.19 -2.42 -15.79
N SER A 14 0.34 -3.07 -16.57
CA SER A 14 -0.03 -4.46 -16.35
C SER A 14 1.17 -5.40 -16.41
N GLU A 15 2.12 -5.11 -17.32
CA GLU A 15 3.35 -5.86 -17.49
C GLU A 15 4.22 -5.81 -16.24
N LEU A 16 4.42 -4.62 -15.65
CA LEU A 16 5.21 -4.48 -14.44
C LEU A 16 4.51 -5.13 -13.24
N CYS A 17 3.17 -5.07 -13.15
CA CYS A 17 2.43 -5.84 -12.15
C CYS A 17 2.73 -7.35 -12.26
N ASP A 18 2.72 -7.89 -13.47
CA ASP A 18 2.97 -9.32 -13.71
C ASP A 18 4.43 -9.70 -13.43
N GLU A 19 5.40 -8.83 -13.77
CA GLU A 19 6.81 -9.01 -13.41
C GLU A 19 7.01 -9.07 -11.89
N LEU A 20 6.41 -8.17 -11.13
CA LEU A 20 6.52 -8.12 -9.66
C LEU A 20 5.86 -9.34 -9.00
N ILE A 21 4.70 -9.78 -9.49
CA ILE A 21 4.05 -11.00 -9.03
C ILE A 21 4.92 -12.24 -9.35
N ALA A 22 5.54 -12.28 -10.53
CA ALA A 22 6.44 -13.35 -10.91
C ALA A 22 7.69 -13.40 -10.03
N LEU A 23 8.26 -12.23 -9.69
CA LEU A 23 9.37 -12.11 -8.74
C LEU A 23 8.97 -12.68 -7.38
N HIS A 24 7.85 -12.24 -6.79
CA HIS A 24 7.37 -12.73 -5.50
C HIS A 24 7.18 -14.25 -5.48
N LYS A 25 6.62 -14.82 -6.56
CA LYS A 25 6.43 -16.28 -6.69
C LYS A 25 7.75 -17.04 -6.79
N LYS A 26 8.73 -16.49 -7.51
CA LYS A 26 10.07 -17.06 -7.69
C LYS A 26 10.84 -17.07 -6.37
N GLU A 27 10.80 -15.94 -5.65
CA GLU A 27 11.55 -15.71 -4.42
C GLU A 27 10.75 -16.08 -3.15
N LYS A 28 9.76 -16.96 -3.27
CA LYS A 28 8.81 -17.31 -2.19
C LYS A 28 9.49 -17.77 -0.90
N GLU A 29 10.65 -18.41 -0.98
CA GLU A 29 11.41 -18.88 0.19
C GLU A 29 12.03 -17.72 1.01
N TYR A 30 12.17 -16.55 0.41
CA TYR A 30 12.68 -15.32 1.05
C TYR A 30 11.56 -14.40 1.54
N THR A 31 10.28 -14.79 1.37
CA THR A 31 9.16 -14.00 1.87
C THR A 31 9.00 -14.15 3.37
N GLU A 32 8.72 -13.03 4.05
CA GLU A 32 8.36 -13.01 5.46
C GLU A 32 6.85 -13.12 5.65
N LYS A 33 6.43 -13.89 6.66
CA LYS A 33 5.03 -14.00 7.02
C LYS A 33 4.67 -12.90 8.02
N GLU A 34 3.83 -11.97 7.59
CA GLU A 34 3.26 -10.94 8.44
C GLU A 34 1.84 -11.31 8.90
N VAL A 35 1.50 -11.00 10.15
CA VAL A 35 0.18 -11.22 10.73
C VAL A 35 -0.37 -9.89 11.23
N TYR A 36 -1.54 -9.49 10.73
CA TYR A 36 -2.18 -8.21 11.05
C TYR A 36 -3.39 -8.39 11.97
N GLY A 37 -3.15 -8.51 13.28
CA GLY A 37 -4.17 -8.69 14.30
C GLY A 37 -4.34 -10.14 14.77
N GLU A 38 -5.36 -10.40 15.59
CA GLU A 38 -5.69 -11.72 16.09
C GLU A 38 -6.58 -12.47 15.09
N GLY A 39 -6.19 -13.66 14.70
CA GLY A 39 -6.97 -14.55 13.83
C GLY A 39 -6.16 -15.19 12.72
N ALA A 40 -6.58 -16.38 12.28
CA ALA A 40 -5.83 -17.20 11.32
C ALA A 40 -5.86 -16.67 9.88
N ASN A 41 -6.72 -15.70 9.57
CA ASN A 41 -6.96 -15.21 8.19
C ASN A 41 -6.65 -13.72 8.04
N VAL A 42 -5.67 -13.19 8.80
CA VAL A 42 -5.22 -11.81 8.71
C VAL A 42 -3.72 -11.75 8.47
N GLY A 43 -3.31 -11.29 7.30
CA GLY A 43 -1.89 -11.12 6.98
C GLY A 43 -1.50 -11.40 5.54
N CYS A 44 -0.20 -11.38 5.31
CA CYS A 44 0.41 -11.58 3.99
C CYS A 44 1.76 -12.32 4.08
N TYR A 45 2.28 -12.68 2.93
CA TYR A 45 3.68 -13.01 2.71
C TYR A 45 4.34 -11.83 1.99
N SER A 46 5.34 -11.22 2.61
CA SER A 46 6.00 -9.99 2.19
C SER A 46 7.37 -10.30 1.59
N LEU A 47 7.67 -9.74 0.42
CA LEU A 47 8.99 -9.75 -0.20
C LEU A 47 9.49 -8.31 -0.28
N GLU A 48 10.49 -7.98 0.54
CA GLU A 48 11.11 -6.66 0.52
C GLU A 48 11.86 -6.42 -0.79
N LEU A 49 11.77 -5.21 -1.34
CA LEU A 49 12.42 -4.85 -2.60
C LEU A 49 13.85 -4.33 -2.44
N ASP A 50 14.31 -4.05 -1.24
CA ASP A 50 15.68 -3.56 -0.95
C ASP A 50 16.77 -4.49 -1.51
N ASP A 51 16.50 -5.80 -1.56
CA ASP A 51 17.42 -6.81 -2.12
C ASP A 51 17.32 -6.94 -3.66
N TYR A 52 16.40 -6.21 -4.29
CA TYR A 52 16.10 -6.28 -5.72
C TYR A 52 16.16 -4.88 -6.37
N PRO A 53 17.34 -4.24 -6.47
CA PRO A 53 17.50 -2.81 -6.81
C PRO A 53 16.91 -2.42 -8.18
N GLU A 54 16.82 -3.35 -9.14
CA GLU A 54 16.18 -3.07 -10.44
C GLU A 54 14.66 -2.88 -10.27
N TYR A 55 14.02 -3.75 -9.48
CA TYR A 55 12.58 -3.67 -9.21
C TYR A 55 12.25 -2.55 -8.24
N ASP A 56 13.09 -2.36 -7.24
CA ASP A 56 13.00 -1.23 -6.31
C ASP A 56 12.94 0.10 -7.06
N LYS A 57 13.89 0.32 -8.00
CA LYS A 57 13.90 1.51 -8.84
C LYS A 57 12.62 1.65 -9.68
N LYS A 58 12.15 0.57 -10.32
CA LYS A 58 10.92 0.62 -11.12
C LYS A 58 9.70 1.02 -10.28
N VAL A 59 9.61 0.48 -9.05
CA VAL A 59 8.53 0.82 -8.12
C VAL A 59 8.68 2.26 -7.60
N PHE A 60 9.90 2.71 -7.32
CA PHE A 60 10.16 4.09 -6.93
C PHE A 60 9.67 5.08 -8.00
N ASP A 61 9.98 4.82 -9.28
CA ASP A 61 9.52 5.67 -10.40
C ASP A 61 7.96 5.73 -10.46
N VAL A 62 7.27 4.62 -10.12
CA VAL A 62 5.79 4.59 -10.01
C VAL A 62 5.31 5.43 -8.82
N VAL A 63 5.98 5.31 -7.67
CA VAL A 63 5.65 6.08 -6.45
C VAL A 63 5.80 7.57 -6.69
N GLU A 64 6.90 8.02 -7.30
CA GLU A 64 7.11 9.42 -7.64
C GLU A 64 5.98 9.95 -8.55
N GLY A 65 5.54 9.16 -9.55
CA GLY A 65 4.41 9.53 -10.38
C GLY A 65 3.07 9.61 -9.63
N ILE A 66 2.89 8.85 -8.55
CA ILE A 66 1.72 8.98 -7.66
C ILE A 66 1.85 10.26 -6.82
N ILE A 67 3.04 10.53 -6.27
CA ILE A 67 3.30 11.73 -5.46
C ILE A 67 3.09 13.01 -6.27
N ASP A 68 3.55 13.06 -7.52
CA ASP A 68 3.29 14.20 -8.41
C ASP A 68 1.79 14.51 -8.51
N ARG A 69 0.95 13.47 -8.67
CA ARG A 69 -0.52 13.62 -8.72
C ARG A 69 -1.11 14.02 -7.36
N VAL A 70 -0.55 13.54 -6.25
CA VAL A 70 -0.97 13.96 -4.90
C VAL A 70 -0.66 15.45 -4.69
N LEU A 71 0.52 15.92 -5.13
CA LEU A 71 0.92 17.33 -5.03
C LEU A 71 0.04 18.25 -5.90
N GLU A 72 -0.40 17.76 -7.07
CA GLU A 72 -1.36 18.50 -7.91
C GLU A 72 -2.74 18.62 -7.24
N ASP A 73 -3.20 17.55 -6.57
CA ASP A 73 -4.52 17.52 -5.91
C ASP A 73 -4.53 18.23 -4.55
N HIS A 74 -3.38 18.34 -3.87
CA HIS A 74 -3.24 18.81 -2.49
C HIS A 74 -2.13 19.85 -2.34
N ILE A 75 -2.42 21.11 -2.63
CA ILE A 75 -1.44 22.24 -2.66
C ILE A 75 -0.71 22.52 -1.33
N TYR A 76 -1.19 21.98 -0.21
CA TYR A 76 -0.55 22.09 1.11
C TYR A 76 0.15 20.80 1.53
N PHE A 77 0.25 19.81 0.64
CA PHE A 77 1.01 18.60 0.93
C PHE A 77 2.51 18.97 1.00
N PRO A 78 3.25 18.48 2.00
CA PRO A 78 4.67 18.81 2.13
C PRO A 78 5.49 18.29 0.94
N ASP A 79 6.55 18.99 0.61
CA ASP A 79 7.51 18.64 -0.45
C ASP A 79 8.80 17.99 0.10
N ASN A 80 9.08 18.15 1.40
CA ASN A 80 10.19 17.45 2.08
C ASN A 80 9.74 16.05 2.51
N LEU A 81 9.89 15.08 1.62
CA LEU A 81 9.41 13.73 1.79
C LEU A 81 10.55 12.73 2.02
N ASP A 82 10.22 11.69 2.76
CA ASP A 82 11.02 10.49 2.97
C ASP A 82 10.09 9.27 2.77
N TYR A 83 10.63 8.09 2.54
CA TYR A 83 9.82 6.90 2.25
C TYR A 83 10.24 5.74 3.16
N GLU A 84 9.28 4.96 3.63
CA GLU A 84 9.59 3.65 4.19
C GLU A 84 9.90 2.68 3.04
N SER A 85 10.69 1.63 3.32
CA SER A 85 10.88 0.53 2.38
C SER A 85 9.54 -0.11 2.04
N TYR A 86 9.44 -0.63 0.86
CA TYR A 86 8.20 -1.23 0.36
C TYR A 86 8.42 -2.66 -0.08
N ALA A 87 7.36 -3.44 0.05
CA ALA A 87 7.37 -4.84 -0.23
C ALA A 87 6.24 -5.25 -1.17
N ILE A 88 6.48 -6.29 -1.94
CA ILE A 88 5.41 -7.02 -2.64
C ILE A 88 4.74 -7.95 -1.63
N ARG A 89 3.41 -7.84 -1.49
CA ARG A 89 2.63 -8.61 -0.51
C ARG A 89 1.62 -9.52 -1.19
N GLU A 90 1.73 -10.83 -0.93
CA GLU A 90 0.69 -11.82 -1.24
C GLU A 90 -0.19 -12.00 -0.01
N HIS A 91 -1.43 -11.51 -0.06
CA HIS A 91 -2.36 -11.58 1.06
C HIS A 91 -3.04 -12.95 1.12
N TYR A 92 -2.87 -13.65 2.25
CA TYR A 92 -3.61 -14.88 2.56
C TYR A 92 -4.87 -14.61 3.40
N GLY A 93 -5.02 -13.40 3.92
CA GLY A 93 -6.16 -12.95 4.71
C GLY A 93 -6.43 -11.47 4.52
N GLY A 94 -7.40 -10.96 5.27
CA GLY A 94 -7.70 -9.53 5.35
C GLY A 94 -6.78 -8.79 6.33
N THR A 95 -7.17 -7.57 6.66
CA THR A 95 -6.62 -6.82 7.80
C THR A 95 -7.74 -6.47 8.76
N ALA A 96 -7.50 -6.60 10.06
CA ALA A 96 -8.44 -6.10 11.06
C ALA A 96 -8.49 -4.56 11.02
N LEU A 97 -9.51 -3.98 11.62
CA LEU A 97 -9.66 -2.53 11.72
C LEU A 97 -8.46 -1.93 12.45
N HIS A 98 -7.76 -1.02 11.80
CA HIS A 98 -6.55 -0.35 12.32
C HIS A 98 -6.34 1.02 11.66
N THR A 99 -5.32 1.72 12.11
CA THR A 99 -4.74 2.90 11.44
C THR A 99 -3.27 2.64 11.14
N ASP A 100 -2.72 3.27 10.12
CA ASP A 100 -1.35 3.03 9.66
C ASP A 100 -0.29 3.85 10.42
N GLY A 101 -0.69 4.82 11.22
CA GLY A 101 0.22 5.75 11.88
C GLY A 101 0.09 5.81 13.39
N PHE A 102 1.06 6.48 14.02
CA PHE A 102 1.05 6.87 15.44
C PHE A 102 1.36 5.78 16.48
N PHE A 103 1.88 4.61 16.08
CA PHE A 103 2.21 3.52 17.00
C PHE A 103 3.63 3.66 17.61
N ASP A 104 4.60 4.15 16.84
CA ASP A 104 6.00 4.25 17.22
C ASP A 104 6.65 5.53 16.68
N LYS A 105 7.99 5.64 16.78
CA LYS A 105 8.71 6.83 16.35
C LYS A 105 8.70 7.04 14.84
N VAL A 106 8.67 5.97 14.04
CA VAL A 106 8.68 6.04 12.58
C VAL A 106 7.27 6.32 12.09
N SER A 107 6.29 5.54 12.53
CA SER A 107 4.89 5.68 12.10
C SER A 107 4.25 7.02 12.47
N LYS A 108 4.79 7.73 13.49
CA LYS A 108 4.41 9.12 13.81
C LYS A 108 4.78 10.13 12.73
N ARG A 109 5.72 9.80 11.85
CA ARG A 109 6.14 10.63 10.73
C ARG A 109 5.33 10.35 9.46
N ARG A 110 4.56 9.26 9.43
CA ARG A 110 3.74 8.89 8.27
C ARG A 110 2.69 9.97 8.01
N ILE A 111 2.65 10.46 6.78
CA ILE A 111 1.71 11.49 6.34
C ILE A 111 0.78 10.98 5.24
N LEU A 112 1.15 9.91 4.55
CA LEU A 112 0.35 9.29 3.51
C LEU A 112 0.59 7.78 3.48
N SER A 113 -0.50 7.02 3.38
CA SER A 113 -0.49 5.61 3.02
C SER A 113 -0.74 5.46 1.54
N ILE A 114 0.04 4.61 0.86
CA ILE A 114 -0.13 4.28 -0.55
C ILE A 114 -0.20 2.76 -0.68
N ILE A 115 -1.27 2.25 -1.28
CA ILE A 115 -1.40 0.84 -1.61
C ILE A 115 -1.66 0.71 -3.11
N ILE A 116 -0.77 0.01 -3.82
CA ILE A 116 -0.84 -0.23 -5.26
C ILE A 116 -1.34 -1.66 -5.48
N ALA A 117 -2.41 -1.83 -6.26
CA ALA A 117 -2.95 -3.14 -6.60
C ALA A 117 -2.22 -3.74 -7.79
N LEU A 118 -1.59 -4.91 -7.59
CA LEU A 118 -0.90 -5.67 -8.64
C LEU A 118 -1.81 -6.72 -9.29
N SER A 119 -2.94 -7.09 -8.64
CA SER A 119 -3.91 -8.05 -9.15
C SER A 119 -5.33 -7.63 -8.78
N ASP A 120 -6.34 -8.15 -9.50
CA ASP A 120 -7.76 -7.94 -9.22
C ASP A 120 -8.64 -9.17 -9.53
N ASP A 121 -8.03 -10.29 -9.92
CA ASP A 121 -8.64 -11.57 -10.27
C ASP A 121 -9.00 -12.45 -9.03
N TYR A 122 -9.56 -11.82 -8.00
CA TYR A 122 -9.98 -12.45 -6.75
C TYR A 122 -11.29 -11.81 -6.24
N ASN A 123 -12.00 -12.51 -5.36
CA ASN A 123 -13.12 -11.96 -4.60
C ASN A 123 -12.66 -11.35 -3.28
N GLY A 124 -13.43 -10.44 -2.68
CA GLY A 124 -13.04 -9.73 -1.47
C GLY A 124 -11.95 -8.69 -1.74
N GLY A 125 -11.07 -8.44 -0.77
CA GLY A 125 -10.04 -7.40 -0.85
C GLY A 125 -10.61 -5.98 -0.88
N VAL A 126 -11.81 -5.80 -0.32
CA VAL A 126 -12.51 -4.52 -0.25
C VAL A 126 -11.97 -3.75 0.95
N PHE A 127 -11.46 -2.55 0.70
CA PHE A 127 -11.18 -1.56 1.74
C PHE A 127 -12.50 -1.03 2.30
N ASN A 128 -12.58 -0.96 3.62
CA ASN A 128 -13.70 -0.36 4.35
C ASN A 128 -13.14 0.71 5.29
N PHE A 129 -13.60 1.94 5.10
CA PHE A 129 -13.32 3.11 5.95
C PHE A 129 -14.62 3.48 6.68
N PRO A 130 -14.88 2.93 7.88
CA PRO A 130 -16.17 3.09 8.55
C PRO A 130 -16.49 4.55 8.90
N GLU A 131 -15.51 5.33 9.34
CA GLU A 131 -15.71 6.74 9.69
C GLU A 131 -16.09 7.61 8.48
N GLN A 132 -15.63 7.26 7.27
CA GLN A 132 -15.98 7.93 6.03
C GLN A 132 -17.20 7.32 5.34
N SER A 133 -17.75 6.21 5.87
CA SER A 133 -18.79 5.42 5.20
C SER A 133 -18.42 5.07 3.75
N TYR A 134 -17.14 4.73 3.53
CA TYR A 134 -16.57 4.51 2.20
C TYR A 134 -16.02 3.10 2.05
N GLN A 135 -16.36 2.47 0.94
CA GLN A 135 -15.83 1.15 0.57
C GLN A 135 -15.34 1.16 -0.86
N VAL A 136 -14.22 0.50 -1.11
CA VAL A 136 -13.64 0.38 -2.45
C VAL A 136 -12.84 -0.90 -2.62
N LYS A 137 -12.91 -1.51 -3.81
CA LYS A 137 -11.99 -2.53 -4.27
C LYS A 137 -11.15 -1.95 -5.41
N LEU A 138 -9.84 -2.06 -5.29
CA LEU A 138 -8.92 -1.62 -6.34
C LEU A 138 -8.91 -2.62 -7.50
N LYS A 139 -8.71 -2.08 -8.70
CA LYS A 139 -8.37 -2.84 -9.90
C LYS A 139 -6.85 -2.90 -10.06
N LYS A 140 -6.38 -3.91 -10.81
CA LYS A 140 -4.96 -4.01 -11.19
C LYS A 140 -4.50 -2.70 -11.85
N GLY A 141 -3.38 -2.16 -11.38
CA GLY A 141 -2.83 -0.90 -11.87
C GLY A 141 -3.36 0.36 -11.19
N GLU A 142 -4.30 0.22 -10.24
CA GLU A 142 -4.78 1.36 -9.42
C GLU A 142 -4.02 1.45 -8.10
N ALA A 143 -3.92 2.66 -7.58
CA ALA A 143 -3.45 2.93 -6.21
C ALA A 143 -4.54 3.65 -5.40
N ILE A 144 -4.62 3.32 -4.12
CA ILE A 144 -5.35 4.11 -3.13
C ILE A 144 -4.37 4.88 -2.27
N THR A 145 -4.68 6.15 -1.99
CA THR A 145 -3.96 6.97 -1.02
C THR A 145 -4.92 7.51 0.02
N PHE A 146 -4.46 7.58 1.26
CA PHE A 146 -5.21 8.13 2.38
C PHE A 146 -4.30 8.55 3.53
N PRO A 147 -4.73 9.47 4.42
CA PRO A 147 -3.98 9.83 5.61
C PRO A 147 -3.88 8.63 6.57
N PRO A 148 -2.68 8.35 7.14
CA PRO A 148 -2.47 7.19 8.02
C PRO A 148 -2.96 7.39 9.46
N ASN A 149 -3.57 8.54 9.77
CA ASN A 149 -3.90 8.97 11.11
C ASN A 149 -5.20 8.36 11.65
N TYR A 150 -5.51 8.63 12.92
CA TYR A 150 -6.64 8.06 13.66
C TYR A 150 -8.04 8.44 13.13
N PHE A 151 -8.15 9.40 12.21
CA PHE A 151 -9.40 9.71 11.53
C PHE A 151 -9.72 8.76 10.38
N TYR A 152 -8.74 7.94 9.94
CA TYR A 152 -8.90 7.02 8.81
C TYR A 152 -8.65 5.56 9.24
N PRO A 153 -9.40 5.06 10.28
CA PRO A 153 -9.36 3.66 10.58
C PRO A 153 -9.94 2.88 9.39
N HIS A 154 -9.29 1.80 9.04
CA HIS A 154 -9.71 0.97 7.92
C HIS A 154 -9.40 -0.50 8.16
N GLU A 155 -10.13 -1.32 7.44
CA GLU A 155 -9.94 -2.76 7.35
C GLU A 155 -10.02 -3.19 5.89
N VAL A 156 -9.51 -4.39 5.59
CA VAL A 156 -9.61 -4.98 4.26
C VAL A 156 -10.15 -6.38 4.38
N SER A 157 -11.22 -6.69 3.66
CA SER A 157 -11.82 -8.02 3.67
C SER A 157 -10.88 -9.07 3.07
N SER A 158 -10.94 -10.30 3.61
CA SER A 158 -10.11 -11.40 3.13
C SER A 158 -10.33 -11.70 1.65
N PRO A 159 -9.26 -11.91 0.87
CA PRO A 159 -9.39 -12.38 -0.50
C PRO A 159 -9.83 -13.84 -0.55
N SER A 160 -10.53 -14.22 -1.64
CA SER A 160 -10.92 -15.59 -1.94
C SER A 160 -11.01 -15.81 -3.45
N ASN A 161 -11.02 -17.07 -3.90
CA ASN A 161 -11.09 -17.43 -5.33
C ASN A 161 -10.04 -16.71 -6.20
N GLY A 162 -8.82 -16.60 -5.69
CA GLY A 162 -7.69 -15.92 -6.30
C GLY A 162 -6.76 -15.36 -5.25
N LYS A 163 -5.71 -14.67 -5.68
CA LYS A 163 -4.68 -14.11 -4.80
C LYS A 163 -4.60 -12.60 -4.96
N ARG A 164 -4.66 -11.90 -3.84
CA ARG A 164 -4.46 -10.46 -3.80
C ARG A 164 -2.98 -10.15 -3.64
N TYR A 165 -2.42 -9.44 -4.62
CA TYR A 165 -1.06 -8.90 -4.57
C TYR A 165 -1.10 -7.38 -4.54
N THR A 166 -0.29 -6.79 -3.65
CA THR A 166 -0.15 -5.33 -3.53
C THR A 166 1.30 -4.93 -3.28
N ILE A 167 1.60 -3.65 -3.52
CA ILE A 167 2.71 -2.95 -2.88
C ILE A 167 2.10 -1.99 -1.87
N ASN A 168 2.59 -2.03 -0.63
CA ASN A 168 2.21 -1.09 0.41
C ASN A 168 3.44 -0.28 0.81
N LEU A 169 3.26 1.02 0.93
CA LEU A 169 4.31 1.92 1.40
C LEU A 169 3.71 3.10 2.16
N TRP A 170 4.56 3.77 2.92
CA TRP A 170 4.20 4.97 3.66
C TRP A 170 5.17 6.09 3.35
N VAL A 171 4.59 7.25 3.05
CA VAL A 171 5.34 8.50 2.89
C VAL A 171 5.49 9.15 4.24
N LEU A 172 6.70 9.56 4.54
CA LEU A 172 7.08 10.21 5.79
C LEU A 172 7.37 11.69 5.54
N ILE A 173 7.14 12.50 6.56
CA ILE A 173 7.75 13.83 6.56
C ILE A 173 9.27 13.69 6.76
N GLY A 174 10.05 14.31 5.90
CA GLY A 174 11.51 14.29 5.97
C GLY A 174 12.01 14.89 7.29
N GLN A 175 13.15 14.39 7.76
CA GLN A 175 13.83 15.00 8.91
C GLN A 175 14.63 16.18 8.43
N GLU A 176 14.47 17.34 9.07
CA GLU A 176 15.40 18.43 8.87
C GLU A 176 16.77 18.03 9.44
N PRO A 177 17.87 18.33 8.74
CA PRO A 177 19.19 18.13 9.32
C PRO A 177 19.32 19.02 10.58
N LEU A 178 19.72 18.38 11.69
CA LEU A 178 20.02 19.05 12.96
C LEU A 178 21.16 20.05 12.81
#